data_249088e8c5d1d30005eb2a2b79eeab12
#
_entry.id   249088e8c5d1d30005eb2a2b79eeab12
#
_cell.length_a   1.000
_cell.length_b   1.000
_cell.length_c   1.000
_cell.angle_alpha   90.00
_cell.angle_beta   90.00
_cell.angle_gamma   90.00
#
_symmetry.space_group_name_H-M   'P 1'
#
loop_
_entity.id
_entity.type
_entity.pdbx_description
1 polymer ?
#
loop_
_entity_poly.entity_id
_entity_poly.type
_entity_poly.pdbx_seq_one_letter_code
_entity_poly.pdbx_strand_id
1 'polypeptide(L)'
;LLYDLTGHLLMSNIKEAVAELHATGEYTVPLTVVVALISIGLSIKSALFPFHTWVPDAYGYTTPTSSAILSSLVSKGYIFLLIKIMYRVIGLDVIVATGIDNVLFVFGLVGMVMGSVSAIRRNDIRRMIAFSSVAQIGYVYMGIGMGTDAGMLAAMFHIFSHAVCKAMLFLAAGGLADASDNSKKFR
;
A
#
# COMPACT_ATOMS: atom_id res chain seq x y z
N LEU A 1 -1.44 22.58 -3.41
CA LEU A 1 -0.38 22.71 -2.40
C LEU A 1 1.01 22.49 -3.00
N LEU A 2 1.33 21.33 -3.57
CA LEU A 2 2.67 21.07 -4.12
C LEU A 2 3.03 22.07 -5.25
N TYR A 3 2.10 22.34 -6.15
CA TYR A 3 2.26 23.34 -7.20
C TYR A 3 2.41 24.75 -6.63
N ASP A 4 1.62 25.11 -5.61
CA ASP A 4 1.70 26.43 -4.96
C ASP A 4 3.06 26.67 -4.29
N LEU A 5 3.70 25.58 -3.78
CA LEU A 5 5.02 25.65 -3.15
C LEU A 5 6.16 25.67 -4.15
N THR A 6 6.04 24.93 -5.27
CA THR A 6 7.14 24.71 -6.20
C THR A 6 7.03 25.50 -7.50
N GLY A 7 5.80 25.89 -7.90
CA GLY A 7 5.51 26.55 -9.19
C GLY A 7 5.68 25.63 -10.41
N HIS A 8 5.96 24.34 -10.21
CA HIS A 8 6.31 23.38 -11.27
C HIS A 8 5.31 22.24 -11.40
N LEU A 9 5.18 21.69 -12.62
CA LEU A 9 4.36 20.51 -12.93
C LEU A 9 5.19 19.30 -13.34
N LEU A 10 6.43 19.49 -13.79
CA LEU A 10 7.34 18.41 -14.17
C LEU A 10 7.99 17.81 -12.93
N MET A 11 7.99 16.47 -12.82
CA MET A 11 8.52 15.74 -11.65
C MET A 11 9.99 16.08 -11.35
N SER A 12 10.82 16.28 -12.39
CA SER A 12 12.21 16.68 -12.21
C SER A 12 12.36 18.03 -11.54
N ASN A 13 11.62 19.02 -12.05
CA ASN A 13 11.69 20.39 -11.55
C ASN A 13 11.08 20.51 -10.14
N ILE A 14 10.01 19.73 -9.87
CA ILE A 14 9.43 19.64 -8.53
C ILE A 14 10.46 19.10 -7.54
N LYS A 15 11.23 18.07 -7.91
CA LYS A 15 12.27 17.50 -7.05
C LYS A 15 13.35 18.51 -6.68
N GLU A 16 13.83 19.27 -7.66
CA GLU A 16 14.83 20.32 -7.44
C GLU A 16 14.28 21.41 -6.51
N ALA A 17 13.07 21.91 -6.81
CA ALA A 17 12.42 22.93 -5.97
C ALA A 17 12.14 22.44 -4.55
N VAL A 18 11.71 21.19 -4.36
CA VAL A 18 11.50 20.59 -3.02
C VAL A 18 12.81 20.48 -2.25
N ALA A 19 13.91 20.10 -2.93
CA ALA A 19 15.23 20.04 -2.30
C ALA A 19 15.71 21.44 -1.86
N GLU A 20 15.50 22.49 -2.67
CA GLU A 20 15.82 23.87 -2.31
C GLU A 20 14.98 24.34 -1.12
N LEU A 21 13.65 24.12 -1.15
CA LEU A 21 12.75 24.47 -0.05
C LEU A 21 13.12 23.76 1.27
N HIS A 22 13.56 22.51 1.15
CA HIS A 22 14.02 21.77 2.32
C HIS A 22 15.34 22.34 2.89
N ALA A 23 16.26 22.73 2.00
CA ALA A 23 17.54 23.32 2.41
C ALA A 23 17.40 24.68 3.10
N THR A 24 16.39 25.49 2.74
CA THR A 24 16.10 26.75 3.41
C THR A 24 15.50 26.60 4.80
N GLY A 25 14.82 25.46 5.07
CA GLY A 25 14.16 25.16 6.34
C GLY A 25 12.86 25.93 6.61
N GLU A 26 12.53 26.93 5.80
CA GLU A 26 11.35 27.80 6.01
C GLU A 26 10.02 27.08 5.74
N TYR A 27 10.01 26.05 4.87
CA TYR A 27 8.81 25.37 4.38
C TYR A 27 8.65 23.95 4.92
N THR A 28 9.27 23.61 6.06
CA THR A 28 9.23 22.25 6.63
C THR A 28 7.81 21.80 6.92
N VAL A 29 6.97 22.64 7.54
CA VAL A 29 5.57 22.29 7.86
C VAL A 29 4.71 22.09 6.61
N PRO A 30 4.68 23.02 5.63
CA PRO A 30 3.95 22.80 4.37
C PRO A 30 4.41 21.55 3.62
N LEU A 31 5.71 21.25 3.56
CA LEU A 31 6.24 20.05 2.93
C LEU A 31 5.77 18.78 3.66
N THR A 32 5.82 18.77 4.99
CA THR A 32 5.32 17.64 5.79
C THR A 32 3.84 17.40 5.52
N VAL A 33 3.02 18.46 5.45
CA VAL A 33 1.59 18.32 5.13
C VAL A 33 1.37 17.73 3.74
N VAL A 34 2.12 18.19 2.73
CA VAL A 34 2.03 17.65 1.36
C VAL A 34 2.39 16.16 1.34
N VAL A 35 3.51 15.77 1.95
CA VAL A 35 3.96 14.38 2.00
C VAL A 35 2.94 13.50 2.74
N ALA A 36 2.42 13.98 3.86
CA ALA A 36 1.40 13.27 4.64
C ALA A 36 0.11 13.05 3.82
N LEU A 37 -0.41 14.09 3.16
CA LEU A 37 -1.62 13.98 2.35
C LEU A 37 -1.47 13.01 1.19
N ILE A 38 -0.34 13.03 0.48
CA ILE A 38 -0.04 12.09 -0.62
C ILE A 38 0.05 10.66 -0.06
N SER A 39 0.79 10.48 1.03
CA SER A 39 0.98 9.17 1.67
C SER A 39 -0.34 8.59 2.17
N ILE A 40 -1.19 9.37 2.83
CA ILE A 40 -2.51 8.94 3.29
C ILE A 40 -3.41 8.60 2.09
N GLY A 41 -3.49 9.47 1.08
CA GLY A 41 -4.34 9.24 -0.09
C GLY A 41 -4.00 7.95 -0.83
N LEU A 42 -2.71 7.66 -1.03
CA LEU A 42 -2.26 6.43 -1.68
C LEU A 42 -2.37 5.21 -0.75
N SER A 43 -2.23 5.39 0.56
CA SER A 43 -2.46 4.35 1.57
C SER A 43 -3.92 3.89 1.61
N ILE A 44 -4.88 4.80 1.48
CA ILE A 44 -6.32 4.47 1.35
C ILE A 44 -6.54 3.58 0.12
N LYS A 45 -5.98 3.97 -1.03
CA LYS A 45 -6.13 3.25 -2.30
C LYS A 45 -5.43 1.89 -2.32
N SER A 46 -4.32 1.75 -1.63
CA SER A 46 -3.57 0.48 -1.52
C SER A 46 -4.04 -0.41 -0.38
N ALA A 47 -4.98 0.06 0.45
CA ALA A 47 -5.56 -0.67 1.59
C ALA A 47 -4.58 -0.89 2.76
N LEU A 48 -3.73 0.09 3.05
CA LEU A 48 -2.95 0.08 4.29
C LEU A 48 -3.87 0.22 5.51
N PHE A 49 -3.54 -0.46 6.60
CA PHE A 49 -4.20 -0.22 7.89
C PHE A 49 -3.95 1.24 8.35
N PRO A 50 -4.95 1.95 8.89
CA PRO A 50 -6.31 1.51 9.23
C PRO A 50 -7.34 1.61 8.07
N PHE A 51 -6.96 2.03 6.89
CA PHE A 51 -7.85 2.34 5.75
C PHE A 51 -8.31 1.12 4.93
N HIS A 52 -8.12 -0.09 5.43
CA HIS A 52 -8.33 -1.36 4.73
C HIS A 52 -9.78 -1.89 4.74
N THR A 53 -10.71 -1.23 5.44
CA THR A 53 -12.04 -1.78 5.75
C THR A 53 -12.89 -2.13 4.52
N TRP A 54 -12.64 -1.48 3.39
CA TRP A 54 -13.33 -1.73 2.13
C TRP A 54 -12.88 -3.02 1.42
N VAL A 55 -11.68 -3.53 1.70
CA VAL A 55 -11.05 -4.66 0.98
C VAL A 55 -11.80 -5.98 1.15
N PRO A 56 -12.21 -6.39 2.37
CA PRO A 56 -12.88 -7.67 2.54
C PRO A 56 -14.21 -7.75 1.81
N ASP A 57 -14.91 -6.64 1.69
CA ASP A 57 -16.18 -6.57 0.98
C ASP A 57 -15.97 -6.48 -0.53
N ALA A 58 -15.06 -5.60 -0.98
CA ALA A 58 -14.75 -5.48 -2.40
C ALA A 58 -14.22 -6.79 -3.00
N TYR A 59 -13.34 -7.51 -2.30
CA TYR A 59 -12.77 -8.77 -2.81
C TYR A 59 -13.64 -9.99 -2.50
N GLY A 60 -14.44 -9.95 -1.44
CA GLY A 60 -15.31 -11.06 -1.03
C GLY A 60 -16.55 -11.21 -1.92
N TYR A 61 -17.14 -10.11 -2.37
CA TYR A 61 -18.41 -10.12 -3.11
C TYR A 61 -18.26 -10.06 -4.63
N THR A 62 -17.13 -9.59 -5.17
CA THR A 62 -16.89 -9.57 -6.62
C THR A 62 -16.63 -10.97 -7.18
N THR A 63 -16.57 -11.11 -8.50
CA THR A 63 -16.17 -12.37 -9.15
C THR A 63 -14.73 -12.74 -8.78
N PRO A 64 -14.36 -14.04 -8.76
CA PRO A 64 -12.99 -14.48 -8.44
C PRO A 64 -11.93 -13.81 -9.31
N THR A 65 -12.19 -13.67 -10.60
CA THR A 65 -11.30 -13.02 -11.57
C THR A 65 -11.11 -11.54 -11.24
N SER A 66 -12.19 -10.81 -10.93
CA SER A 66 -12.11 -9.41 -10.53
C SER A 66 -11.33 -9.24 -9.23
N SER A 67 -11.56 -10.09 -8.24
CA SER A 67 -10.83 -10.08 -6.97
C SER A 67 -9.33 -10.36 -7.18
N ALA A 68 -9.01 -11.29 -8.09
CA ALA A 68 -7.63 -11.59 -8.47
C ALA A 68 -6.93 -10.34 -9.06
N ILE A 69 -7.56 -9.64 -10.00
CA ILE A 69 -7.00 -8.43 -10.62
C ILE A 69 -6.87 -7.28 -9.61
N LEU A 70 -7.92 -7.02 -8.82
CA LEU A 70 -7.92 -5.95 -7.83
C LEU A 70 -6.82 -6.16 -6.78
N SER A 71 -6.68 -7.39 -6.29
CA SER A 71 -5.69 -7.73 -5.28
C SER A 71 -4.27 -7.84 -5.83
N SER A 72 -4.06 -8.33 -7.06
CA SER A 72 -2.74 -8.55 -7.62
C SER A 72 -2.13 -7.31 -8.29
N LEU A 73 -2.93 -6.51 -9.00
CA LEU A 73 -2.43 -5.41 -9.83
C LEU A 73 -2.81 -4.04 -9.27
N VAL A 74 -4.10 -3.80 -9.02
CA VAL A 74 -4.60 -2.45 -8.74
C VAL A 74 -3.98 -1.86 -7.48
N SER A 75 -4.00 -2.58 -6.37
CA SER A 75 -3.41 -2.09 -5.11
C SER A 75 -1.90 -1.87 -5.22
N LYS A 76 -1.18 -2.67 -6.03
CA LYS A 76 0.26 -2.53 -6.25
C LYS A 76 0.58 -1.31 -7.11
N GLY A 77 -0.26 -0.98 -8.07
CA GLY A 77 -0.12 0.25 -8.86
C GLY A 77 -0.05 1.49 -7.98
N TYR A 78 -0.90 1.59 -6.96
CA TYR A 78 -0.88 2.70 -6.01
C TYR A 78 0.36 2.69 -5.10
N ILE A 79 0.86 1.50 -4.71
CA ILE A 79 2.10 1.39 -3.94
C ILE A 79 3.30 1.82 -4.80
N PHE A 80 3.38 1.37 -6.06
CA PHE A 80 4.42 1.82 -6.99
C PHE A 80 4.37 3.33 -7.24
N LEU A 81 3.16 3.90 -7.35
CA LEU A 81 3.00 5.34 -7.47
C LEU A 81 3.53 6.07 -6.23
N LEU A 82 3.25 5.56 -5.01
CA LEU A 82 3.80 6.11 -3.78
C LEU A 82 5.33 6.07 -3.79
N ILE A 83 5.93 4.92 -4.07
CA ILE A 83 7.38 4.76 -4.16
C ILE A 83 7.96 5.74 -5.20
N LYS A 84 7.36 5.84 -6.38
CA LYS A 84 7.80 6.76 -7.42
C LYS A 84 7.76 8.22 -6.95
N ILE A 85 6.70 8.64 -6.26
CA ILE A 85 6.57 9.99 -5.73
C ILE A 85 7.62 10.23 -4.65
N MET A 86 7.81 9.30 -3.72
CA MET A 86 8.81 9.42 -2.65
C MET A 86 10.23 9.59 -3.21
N TYR A 87 10.60 8.82 -4.23
CA TYR A 87 11.97 8.85 -4.78
C TYR A 87 12.19 9.90 -5.87
N ARG A 88 11.19 10.11 -6.75
CA ARG A 88 11.35 10.93 -7.95
C ARG A 88 10.80 12.34 -7.85
N VAL A 89 9.94 12.60 -6.86
CA VAL A 89 9.30 13.91 -6.71
C VAL A 89 9.73 14.59 -5.42
N ILE A 90 9.72 13.89 -4.30
CA ILE A 90 9.99 14.47 -2.98
C ILE A 90 11.46 14.32 -2.60
N GLY A 91 12.03 13.14 -2.80
CA GLY A 91 13.39 12.79 -2.33
C GLY A 91 13.37 12.12 -0.96
N LEU A 92 14.27 11.14 -0.77
CA LEU A 92 14.35 10.37 0.47
C LEU A 92 14.73 11.24 1.68
N ASP A 93 15.63 12.18 1.48
CA ASP A 93 16.10 13.06 2.56
C ASP A 93 14.94 13.84 3.19
N VAL A 94 14.03 14.34 2.38
CA VAL A 94 12.82 15.03 2.84
C VAL A 94 11.86 14.07 3.54
N ILE A 95 11.68 12.86 3.02
CA ILE A 95 10.79 11.83 3.62
C ILE A 95 11.29 11.48 5.04
N VAL A 96 12.58 11.22 5.19
CA VAL A 96 13.18 10.92 6.50
C VAL A 96 13.09 12.13 7.44
N ALA A 97 13.37 13.33 6.94
CA ALA A 97 13.27 14.55 7.74
C ALA A 97 11.84 14.85 8.23
N THR A 98 10.82 14.47 7.46
CA THR A 98 9.41 14.62 7.85
C THR A 98 8.92 13.51 8.79
N GLY A 99 9.67 12.43 8.96
CA GLY A 99 9.30 11.28 9.78
C GLY A 99 8.12 10.45 9.26
N ILE A 100 7.70 10.66 8.01
CA ILE A 100 6.58 9.92 7.39
C ILE A 100 6.94 8.45 7.17
N ASP A 101 8.19 8.14 6.92
CA ASP A 101 8.74 6.77 6.87
C ASP A 101 8.40 5.98 8.15
N ASN A 102 8.66 6.55 9.33
CA ASN A 102 8.32 5.95 10.61
C ASN A 102 6.81 5.72 10.77
N VAL A 103 5.99 6.65 10.33
CA VAL A 103 4.53 6.50 10.35
C VAL A 103 4.09 5.34 9.45
N LEU A 104 4.63 5.24 8.24
CA LEU A 104 4.36 4.14 7.31
C LEU A 104 4.83 2.80 7.88
N PHE A 105 5.98 2.77 8.56
CA PHE A 105 6.50 1.58 9.24
C PHE A 105 5.53 1.08 10.32
N VAL A 106 5.09 1.98 11.21
CA VAL A 106 4.17 1.63 12.31
C VAL A 106 2.83 1.14 11.76
N PHE A 107 2.24 1.85 10.79
CA PHE A 107 0.98 1.41 10.17
C PHE A 107 1.14 0.10 9.40
N GLY A 108 2.28 -0.12 8.77
CA GLY A 108 2.63 -1.40 8.14
C GLY A 108 2.68 -2.53 9.16
N LEU A 109 3.38 -2.34 10.26
CA LEU A 109 3.52 -3.31 11.35
C LEU A 109 2.14 -3.67 11.97
N VAL A 110 1.35 -2.66 12.32
CA VAL A 110 0.00 -2.88 12.87
C VAL A 110 -0.89 -3.55 11.83
N GLY A 111 -0.82 -3.15 10.57
CA GLY A 111 -1.57 -3.75 9.45
C GLY A 111 -1.25 -5.22 9.26
N MET A 112 0.02 -5.61 9.37
CA MET A 112 0.47 -7.00 9.33
C MET A 112 -0.21 -7.85 10.43
N VAL A 113 -0.19 -7.38 11.67
CA VAL A 113 -0.78 -8.09 12.80
C VAL A 113 -2.29 -8.13 12.70
N MET A 114 -2.94 -6.97 12.52
CA MET A 114 -4.40 -6.86 12.49
C MET A 114 -5.02 -7.56 11.27
N GLY A 115 -4.37 -7.50 10.12
CA GLY A 115 -4.76 -8.23 8.91
C GLY A 115 -4.72 -9.74 9.14
N SER A 116 -3.66 -10.26 9.75
CA SER A 116 -3.50 -11.69 10.07
C SER A 116 -4.54 -12.18 11.07
N VAL A 117 -4.73 -11.46 12.18
CA VAL A 117 -5.74 -11.80 13.21
C VAL A 117 -7.15 -11.76 12.61
N SER A 118 -7.43 -10.77 11.76
CA SER A 118 -8.73 -10.66 11.09
C SER A 118 -8.97 -11.78 10.09
N ALA A 119 -7.92 -12.23 9.37
CA ALA A 119 -8.01 -13.34 8.43
C ALA A 119 -8.36 -14.67 9.13
N ILE A 120 -7.69 -14.99 10.25
CA ILE A 120 -7.93 -16.23 11.01
C ILE A 120 -9.36 -16.33 11.54
N ARG A 121 -9.98 -15.18 11.84
CA ARG A 121 -11.35 -15.13 12.38
C ARG A 121 -12.45 -15.28 11.32
N ARG A 122 -12.12 -15.46 10.03
CA ARG A 122 -13.12 -15.54 8.96
C ARG A 122 -13.43 -16.99 8.58
N ASN A 123 -14.73 -17.26 8.45
CA ASN A 123 -15.24 -18.55 7.97
C ASN A 123 -15.46 -18.58 6.45
N ASP A 124 -15.31 -17.46 5.77
CA ASP A 124 -15.42 -17.33 4.32
C ASP A 124 -14.02 -17.24 3.71
N ILE A 125 -13.68 -18.19 2.82
CA ILE A 125 -12.36 -18.33 2.21
C ILE A 125 -11.93 -17.06 1.46
N ARG A 126 -12.85 -16.42 0.73
CA ARG A 126 -12.52 -15.22 -0.06
C ARG A 126 -12.27 -14.02 0.83
N ARG A 127 -13.04 -13.85 1.91
CA ARG A 127 -12.82 -12.82 2.91
C ARG A 127 -11.52 -13.07 3.70
N MET A 128 -11.20 -14.33 4.00
CA MET A 128 -9.93 -14.70 4.63
C MET A 128 -8.75 -14.29 3.74
N ILE A 129 -8.79 -14.61 2.44
CA ILE A 129 -7.76 -14.20 1.47
C ILE A 129 -7.68 -12.67 1.35
N ALA A 130 -8.81 -11.96 1.42
CA ALA A 130 -8.85 -10.51 1.40
C ALA A 130 -8.14 -9.89 2.61
N PHE A 131 -8.44 -10.35 3.84
CA PHE A 131 -7.72 -9.88 5.04
C PHE A 131 -6.24 -10.25 5.03
N SER A 132 -5.89 -11.43 4.52
CA SER A 132 -4.48 -11.77 4.34
C SER A 132 -3.79 -10.86 3.31
N SER A 133 -4.51 -10.26 2.35
CA SER A 133 -3.94 -9.22 1.48
C SER A 133 -3.60 -7.95 2.25
N VAL A 134 -4.43 -7.56 3.22
CA VAL A 134 -4.14 -6.42 4.11
C VAL A 134 -2.85 -6.65 4.91
N ALA A 135 -2.69 -7.87 5.46
CA ALA A 135 -1.46 -8.23 6.17
C ALA A 135 -0.22 -8.13 5.27
N GLN A 136 -0.30 -8.65 4.05
CA GLN A 136 0.81 -8.63 3.10
C GLN A 136 1.14 -7.20 2.62
N ILE A 137 0.15 -6.32 2.47
CA ILE A 137 0.37 -4.90 2.22
C ILE A 137 1.09 -4.26 3.41
N GLY A 138 0.76 -4.67 4.64
CA GLY A 138 1.48 -4.26 5.84
C GLY A 138 2.99 -4.57 5.77
N TYR A 139 3.39 -5.77 5.33
CA TYR A 139 4.80 -6.12 5.10
C TYR A 139 5.48 -5.18 4.10
N VAL A 140 4.81 -4.85 2.99
CA VAL A 140 5.34 -3.94 1.98
C VAL A 140 5.59 -2.55 2.58
N TYR A 141 4.60 -2.00 3.29
CA TYR A 141 4.72 -0.68 3.90
C TYR A 141 5.74 -0.63 5.04
N MET A 142 5.88 -1.73 5.80
CA MET A 142 6.95 -1.86 6.78
C MET A 142 8.33 -1.79 6.10
N GLY A 143 8.52 -2.49 4.98
CA GLY A 143 9.77 -2.42 4.22
C GLY A 143 10.05 -1.03 3.65
N ILE A 144 9.04 -0.34 3.11
CA ILE A 144 9.17 1.05 2.63
C ILE A 144 9.53 1.99 3.80
N GLY A 145 8.84 1.84 4.93
CA GLY A 145 9.00 2.67 6.12
C GLY A 145 10.31 2.44 6.88
N MET A 146 11.08 1.41 6.55
CA MET A 146 12.44 1.24 7.10
C MET A 146 13.41 2.33 6.65
N GLY A 147 13.10 3.07 5.58
CA GLY A 147 13.95 4.13 5.05
C GLY A 147 15.33 3.68 4.55
N THR A 148 15.51 2.37 4.31
CA THR A 148 16.78 1.77 3.88
C THR A 148 16.66 1.11 2.52
N ASP A 149 17.76 1.03 1.77
CA ASP A 149 17.80 0.35 0.47
C ASP A 149 17.41 -1.13 0.59
N ALA A 150 17.85 -1.80 1.66
CA ALA A 150 17.49 -3.19 1.94
C ALA A 150 15.99 -3.37 2.20
N GLY A 151 15.39 -2.46 2.97
CA GLY A 151 13.94 -2.43 3.20
C GLY A 151 13.16 -2.21 1.93
N MET A 152 13.60 -1.28 1.09
CA MET A 152 12.98 -1.01 -0.21
C MET A 152 13.10 -2.21 -1.16
N LEU A 153 14.26 -2.85 -1.23
CA LEU A 153 14.46 -4.04 -2.04
C LEU A 153 13.55 -5.18 -1.59
N ALA A 154 13.46 -5.41 -0.27
CA ALA A 154 12.55 -6.39 0.29
C ALA A 154 11.08 -6.08 -0.02
N ALA A 155 10.66 -4.82 0.08
CA ALA A 155 9.31 -4.39 -0.27
C ALA A 155 9.00 -4.65 -1.75
N MET A 156 9.91 -4.31 -2.66
CA MET A 156 9.75 -4.53 -4.11
C MET A 156 9.62 -6.02 -4.44
N PHE A 157 10.49 -6.85 -3.88
CA PHE A 157 10.40 -8.31 -4.06
C PHE A 157 9.09 -8.87 -3.51
N HIS A 158 8.66 -8.38 -2.33
CA HIS A 158 7.41 -8.81 -1.71
C HIS A 158 6.18 -8.39 -2.52
N ILE A 159 6.17 -7.20 -3.13
CA ILE A 159 5.11 -6.74 -4.03
C ILE A 159 4.91 -7.73 -5.17
N PHE A 160 6.00 -8.14 -5.82
CA PHE A 160 5.96 -9.09 -6.94
C PHE A 160 5.43 -10.47 -6.49
N SER A 161 6.03 -11.05 -5.45
CA SER A 161 5.62 -12.34 -4.88
C SER A 161 4.14 -12.33 -4.48
N HIS A 162 3.71 -11.29 -3.77
CA HIS A 162 2.32 -11.13 -3.34
C HIS A 162 1.35 -10.99 -4.52
N ALA A 163 1.72 -10.29 -5.60
CA ALA A 163 0.87 -10.14 -6.77
C ALA A 163 0.55 -11.51 -7.40
N VAL A 164 1.57 -12.35 -7.59
CA VAL A 164 1.40 -13.68 -8.16
C VAL A 164 0.59 -14.58 -7.22
N CYS A 165 0.97 -14.66 -5.95
CA CYS A 165 0.28 -15.52 -4.98
C CYS A 165 -1.20 -15.16 -4.82
N LYS A 166 -1.56 -13.88 -4.82
CA LYS A 166 -2.96 -13.47 -4.63
C LYS A 166 -3.83 -13.75 -5.85
N ALA A 167 -3.29 -13.57 -7.06
CA ALA A 167 -4.01 -13.98 -8.27
C ALA A 167 -4.37 -15.46 -8.21
N MET A 168 -3.40 -16.31 -7.89
CA MET A 168 -3.60 -17.75 -7.77
C MET A 168 -4.63 -18.13 -6.68
N LEU A 169 -4.52 -17.52 -5.49
CA LEU A 169 -5.40 -17.83 -4.36
C LEU A 169 -6.87 -17.45 -4.64
N PHE A 170 -7.13 -16.28 -5.24
CA PHE A 170 -8.50 -15.89 -5.58
C PHE A 170 -9.11 -16.76 -6.68
N LEU A 171 -8.33 -17.14 -7.70
CA LEU A 171 -8.78 -18.06 -8.75
C LEU A 171 -9.04 -19.46 -8.19
N ALA A 172 -8.15 -19.98 -7.34
CA ALA A 172 -8.35 -21.27 -6.69
C ALA A 172 -9.58 -21.26 -5.78
N ALA A 173 -9.81 -20.19 -5.01
CA ALA A 173 -11.01 -20.05 -4.19
C ALA A 173 -12.29 -19.97 -5.03
N GLY A 174 -12.22 -19.42 -6.24
CA GLY A 174 -13.31 -19.47 -7.22
C GLY A 174 -13.62 -20.88 -7.66
N GLY A 175 -12.62 -21.61 -8.12
CA GLY A 175 -12.78 -23.01 -8.55
C GLY A 175 -13.28 -23.94 -7.44
N LEU A 176 -12.84 -23.73 -6.19
CA LEU A 176 -13.36 -24.47 -5.03
C LEU A 176 -14.83 -24.14 -4.76
N ALA A 177 -15.24 -22.89 -4.88
CA ALA A 177 -16.63 -22.50 -4.72
C ALA A 177 -17.51 -23.14 -5.80
N ASP A 178 -17.07 -23.15 -7.05
CA ASP A 178 -17.80 -23.77 -8.17
C ASP A 178 -17.93 -25.30 -7.99
N ALA A 179 -16.87 -25.96 -7.50
CA ALA A 179 -16.88 -27.40 -7.24
C ALA A 179 -17.71 -27.83 -6.01
N SER A 180 -18.06 -26.87 -5.12
CA SER A 180 -18.79 -27.13 -3.86
C SER A 180 -20.18 -26.49 -3.83
N ASP A 181 -20.90 -26.48 -4.94
CA ASP A 181 -22.24 -25.88 -5.08
C ASP A 181 -22.32 -24.44 -4.54
N ASN A 182 -21.34 -23.61 -4.89
CA ASN A 182 -21.18 -22.24 -4.44
C ASN A 182 -20.95 -22.06 -2.92
N SER A 183 -20.53 -23.09 -2.22
CA SER A 183 -20.15 -22.94 -0.80
C SER A 183 -18.83 -22.15 -0.68
N LYS A 184 -18.90 -21.01 0.00
CA LYS A 184 -17.73 -20.16 0.31
C LYS A 184 -17.24 -20.33 1.74
N LYS A 185 -17.95 -21.16 2.53
CA LYS A 185 -17.69 -21.37 3.95
C LYS A 185 -16.88 -22.63 4.19
N PHE A 186 -15.94 -22.55 5.13
CA PHE A 186 -15.35 -23.74 5.73
C PHE A 186 -16.42 -24.45 6.58
N ARG A 187 -16.56 -25.74 6.41
CA ARG A 187 -17.36 -26.62 7.28
C ARG A 187 -16.50 -27.19 8.38
#